data_d791a70db2a8553641a16eedc1558488
#
_entry.id   d791a70db2a8553641a16eedc1558488
#
_cell.length_a   1.000
_cell.length_b   1.000
_cell.length_c   1.000
_cell.angle_alpha   90.00
_cell.angle_beta   90.00
_cell.angle_gamma   90.00
#
_symmetry.space_group_name_H-M   'P 1'
#
loop_
_entity.id
_entity.type
_entity.pdbx_description
1 polymer ?
#
loop_
_entity_poly.entity_id
_entity_poly.type
_entity_poly.pdbx_seq_one_letter_code
_entity_poly.pdbx_strand_id
1 'polypeptide(L)'
;MARVAIVTGGTRGIGEAVSTALKEQGFTVAASYAGNVERAKAFTERTGIATYQWDVADHEACLASCAQIAADLGPIDVVVNNAGITRDGTLLRMSYEAWKEV
;
A
#
# COMPACT_ATOMS: atom_id res chain seq x y z
N MET A 1 -2.01 6.23 18.42
CA MET A 1 -2.35 6.50 17.03
C MET A 1 -1.68 5.48 16.12
N ALA A 2 -2.46 4.89 15.23
CA ALA A 2 -1.90 3.85 14.36
C ALA A 2 -1.03 4.48 13.28
N ARG A 3 0.08 3.80 12.95
CA ARG A 3 0.91 4.19 11.83
C ARG A 3 0.25 3.71 10.54
N VAL A 4 0.47 4.45 9.46
CA VAL A 4 -0.08 4.13 8.16
C VAL A 4 1.00 3.48 7.30
N ALA A 5 0.68 2.34 6.72
CA ALA A 5 1.58 1.61 5.83
C ALA A 5 0.92 1.42 4.48
N ILE A 6 1.67 1.68 3.42
CA ILE A 6 1.23 1.39 2.05
C ILE A 6 1.96 0.14 1.59
N VAL A 7 1.20 -0.81 1.03
CA VAL A 7 1.78 -2.03 0.45
C VAL A 7 1.40 -2.06 -1.01
N THR A 8 2.36 -1.83 -1.90
CA THR A 8 2.08 -1.90 -3.33
C THR A 8 1.92 -3.35 -3.73
N GLY A 9 0.91 -3.63 -4.55
CA GLY A 9 0.58 -5.00 -4.91
C GLY A 9 0.13 -5.81 -3.70
N GLY A 10 -0.56 -5.17 -2.77
CA GLY A 10 -0.87 -5.76 -1.47
C GLY A 10 -2.08 -6.65 -1.41
N THR A 11 -2.78 -6.86 -2.53
CA THR A 11 -4.05 -7.59 -2.50
C THR A 11 -3.90 -9.08 -2.80
N ARG A 12 -2.70 -9.55 -3.10
CA ARG A 12 -2.47 -10.98 -3.37
C ARG A 12 -1.02 -11.36 -3.10
N GLY A 13 -0.77 -12.65 -3.01
CA GLY A 13 0.57 -13.21 -2.90
C GLY A 13 1.33 -12.68 -1.70
N ILE A 14 2.60 -12.38 -1.91
CA ILE A 14 3.46 -11.87 -0.84
C ILE A 14 2.93 -10.55 -0.30
N GLY A 15 2.41 -9.69 -1.19
CA GLY A 15 1.85 -8.42 -0.77
C GLY A 15 0.67 -8.58 0.18
N GLU A 16 -0.19 -9.56 -0.09
CA GLU A 16 -1.32 -9.84 0.81
C GLU A 16 -0.83 -10.28 2.17
N ALA A 17 0.18 -11.16 2.21
CA ALA A 17 0.72 -11.63 3.48
C ALA A 17 1.33 -10.47 4.28
N VAL A 18 2.05 -9.57 3.61
CA VAL A 18 2.63 -8.41 4.27
C VAL A 18 1.55 -7.48 4.78
N SER A 19 0.52 -7.22 3.96
CA SER A 19 -0.58 -6.34 4.35
C SER A 19 -1.28 -6.86 5.61
N THR A 20 -1.54 -8.16 5.63
CA THR A 20 -2.24 -8.79 6.76
C THR A 20 -1.39 -8.76 8.01
N ALA A 21 -0.09 -9.06 7.87
CA ALA A 21 0.83 -9.04 9.00
C ALA A 21 0.95 -7.64 9.60
N LEU A 22 1.03 -6.62 8.76
CA LEU A 22 1.11 -5.24 9.24
C LEU A 22 -0.16 -4.83 9.97
N LYS A 23 -1.31 -5.24 9.44
CA LYS A 23 -2.57 -4.95 10.11
C LYS A 23 -2.62 -5.59 11.49
N GLU A 24 -2.14 -6.83 11.60
CA GLU A 24 -2.11 -7.52 12.88
C GLU A 24 -1.17 -6.86 13.87
N GLN A 25 -0.15 -6.15 13.36
CA GLN A 25 0.77 -5.41 14.21
C GLN A 25 0.21 -4.05 14.63
N GLY A 26 -0.99 -3.71 14.20
CA GLY A 26 -1.63 -2.46 14.58
C GLY A 26 -1.50 -1.33 13.58
N PHE A 27 -0.92 -1.61 12.41
CA PHE A 27 -0.85 -0.58 11.36
C PHE A 27 -2.20 -0.40 10.69
N THR A 28 -2.46 0.83 10.23
CA THR A 28 -3.53 1.08 9.29
C THR A 28 -2.92 0.88 7.91
N VAL A 29 -3.42 -0.08 7.17
CA VAL A 29 -2.80 -0.50 5.91
C VAL A 29 -3.61 -0.03 4.72
N ALA A 30 -2.91 0.47 3.70
CA ALA A 30 -3.47 0.77 2.39
C ALA A 30 -2.78 -0.15 1.39
N ALA A 31 -3.54 -1.02 0.75
CA ALA A 31 -2.99 -1.94 -0.24
C ALA A 31 -3.32 -1.44 -1.64
N SER A 32 -2.31 -1.40 -2.52
CA SER A 32 -2.55 -0.98 -3.89
C SER A 32 -2.69 -2.17 -4.82
N TYR A 33 -3.39 -1.94 -5.91
CA TYR A 33 -3.51 -2.93 -6.97
C TYR A 33 -3.64 -2.21 -8.30
N ALA A 34 -3.27 -2.90 -9.38
CA ALA A 34 -3.30 -2.26 -10.70
C ALA A 34 -4.55 -2.62 -11.50
N GLY A 35 -4.93 -3.89 -11.53
CA GLY A 35 -5.93 -4.33 -12.48
C GLY A 35 -7.11 -5.13 -11.97
N ASN A 36 -6.92 -6.06 -11.06
CA ASN A 36 -8.01 -6.97 -10.72
C ASN A 36 -8.91 -6.39 -9.62
N VAL A 37 -9.93 -5.67 -10.08
CA VAL A 37 -10.87 -5.00 -9.17
C VAL A 37 -11.63 -5.98 -8.30
N GLU A 38 -12.04 -7.11 -8.86
CA GLU A 38 -12.80 -8.09 -8.10
C GLU A 38 -11.98 -8.73 -7.00
N ARG A 39 -10.72 -9.01 -7.28
CA ARG A 39 -9.82 -9.54 -6.26
C ARG A 39 -9.61 -8.52 -5.14
N ALA A 40 -9.47 -7.25 -5.50
CA ALA A 40 -9.30 -6.20 -4.50
C ALA A 40 -10.54 -6.07 -3.62
N LYS A 41 -11.72 -6.16 -4.22
CA LYS A 41 -12.96 -6.11 -3.44
C LYS A 41 -13.05 -7.28 -2.46
N ALA A 42 -12.74 -8.48 -2.96
CA ALA A 42 -12.78 -9.67 -2.11
C ALA A 42 -11.76 -9.55 -0.96
N PHE A 43 -10.59 -9.00 -1.26
CA PHE A 43 -9.56 -8.79 -0.26
C PHE A 43 -10.04 -7.82 0.83
N THR A 44 -10.65 -6.70 0.43
CA THR A 44 -11.17 -5.73 1.39
C THR A 44 -12.28 -6.35 2.24
N GLU A 45 -13.17 -7.12 1.63
CA GLU A 45 -14.26 -7.75 2.35
C GLU A 45 -13.73 -8.75 3.38
N ARG A 46 -12.66 -9.45 3.03
CA ARG A 46 -12.11 -10.49 3.89
C ARG A 46 -11.25 -9.90 5.00
N THR A 47 -10.54 -8.82 4.75
CA THR A 47 -9.54 -8.31 5.69
C THR A 47 -9.91 -6.97 6.33
N GLY A 48 -10.78 -6.20 5.69
CA GLY A 48 -11.07 -4.85 6.15
C GLY A 48 -9.99 -3.84 5.77
N ILE A 49 -8.98 -4.24 5.00
CA ILE A 49 -7.90 -3.36 4.59
C ILE A 49 -8.35 -2.52 3.40
N ALA A 50 -8.09 -1.21 3.47
CA ALA A 50 -8.43 -0.30 2.38
C ALA A 50 -7.59 -0.58 1.15
N THR A 51 -8.21 -0.53 -0.03
CA THR A 51 -7.50 -0.76 -1.28
C THR A 51 -7.59 0.46 -2.18
N TYR A 52 -6.52 0.68 -2.94
CA TYR A 52 -6.42 1.83 -3.84
C TYR A 52 -5.87 1.34 -5.17
N GLN A 53 -6.47 1.81 -6.26
CA GLN A 53 -6.08 1.36 -7.60
C GLN A 53 -5.20 2.39 -8.28
N TRP A 54 -3.98 2.00 -8.61
CA TRP A 54 -3.13 2.80 -9.49
C TRP A 54 -1.97 1.95 -9.99
N ASP A 55 -1.39 2.39 -11.12
CA ASP A 55 -0.21 1.75 -11.68
C ASP A 55 1.03 2.36 -11.02
N VAL A 56 1.80 1.54 -10.30
CA VAL A 56 2.97 2.03 -9.57
C VAL A 56 4.06 2.56 -10.51
N ALA A 57 3.99 2.23 -11.80
CA ALA A 57 4.91 2.79 -12.78
C ALA A 57 4.55 4.22 -13.18
N ASP A 58 3.35 4.66 -12.85
CA ASP A 58 2.88 6.01 -13.16
C ASP A 58 3.20 6.92 -11.97
N HIS A 59 4.22 7.75 -12.15
CA HIS A 59 4.71 8.61 -11.07
C HIS A 59 3.64 9.57 -10.55
N GLU A 60 2.89 10.19 -11.45
CA GLU A 60 1.86 11.13 -11.04
C GLU A 60 0.72 10.42 -10.30
N ALA A 61 0.36 9.23 -10.77
CA ALA A 61 -0.66 8.44 -10.08
C ALA A 61 -0.20 8.04 -8.68
N CYS A 62 1.09 7.74 -8.53
CA CYS A 62 1.65 7.42 -7.21
C CYS A 62 1.51 8.61 -6.27
N LEU A 63 1.86 9.81 -6.72
CA LEU A 63 1.77 10.99 -5.89
C LEU A 63 0.32 11.30 -5.52
N ALA A 64 -0.58 11.21 -6.49
CA ALA A 64 -1.99 11.49 -6.24
C ALA A 64 -2.58 10.46 -5.26
N SER A 65 -2.21 9.20 -5.43
CA SER A 65 -2.73 8.14 -4.56
C SER A 65 -2.18 8.27 -3.15
N CYS A 66 -0.90 8.61 -3.00
CA CYS A 66 -0.32 8.83 -1.68
C CYS A 66 -1.00 10.00 -0.98
N ALA A 67 -1.29 11.07 -1.71
CA ALA A 67 -2.00 12.21 -1.13
C ALA A 67 -3.40 11.80 -0.67
N GLN A 68 -4.09 10.99 -1.47
CA GLN A 68 -5.41 10.51 -1.12
C GLN A 68 -5.37 9.61 0.11
N ILE A 69 -4.40 8.71 0.17
CA ILE A 69 -4.24 7.82 1.31
C ILE A 69 -3.94 8.62 2.57
N ALA A 70 -3.08 9.63 2.46
CA ALA A 70 -2.76 10.48 3.61
C ALA A 70 -3.99 11.22 4.09
N ALA A 71 -4.83 11.69 3.17
CA ALA A 71 -6.06 12.38 3.53
C ALA A 71 -7.06 11.43 4.20
N ASP A 72 -7.12 10.18 3.72
CA ASP A 72 -8.08 9.20 4.23
C ASP A 72 -7.64 8.57 5.54
N LEU A 73 -6.36 8.23 5.65
CA LEU A 73 -5.87 7.38 6.73
C LEU A 73 -4.88 8.06 7.66
N GLY A 74 -4.27 9.15 7.23
CA GLY A 74 -3.28 9.86 8.02
C GLY A 74 -1.90 9.79 7.40
N PRO A 75 -0.91 10.45 8.03
CA PRO A 75 0.45 10.50 7.47
C PRO A 75 1.02 9.11 7.26
N ILE A 76 1.70 8.95 6.13
CA ILE A 76 2.25 7.66 5.72
C ILE A 76 3.61 7.47 6.39
N ASP A 77 3.77 6.36 7.10
CA ASP A 77 5.00 6.06 7.85
C ASP A 77 5.86 5.00 7.17
N VAL A 78 5.23 4.06 6.48
CA VAL A 78 5.93 2.91 5.92
C VAL A 78 5.43 2.64 4.52
N VAL A 79 6.36 2.36 3.60
CA VAL A 79 5.99 1.92 2.26
C VAL A 79 6.69 0.59 2.00
N VAL A 80 5.90 -0.42 1.68
CA VAL A 80 6.42 -1.71 1.25
C VAL A 80 6.27 -1.77 -0.26
N ASN A 81 7.37 -1.65 -0.96
CA ASN A 81 7.36 -1.62 -2.42
C ASN A 81 7.46 -3.03 -2.96
N ASN A 82 6.31 -3.66 -3.14
CA ASN A 82 6.23 -5.05 -3.59
C ASN A 82 5.85 -5.18 -5.06
N ALA A 83 4.95 -4.33 -5.54
CA ALA A 83 4.50 -4.39 -6.93
C ALA A 83 5.62 -3.98 -7.87
N GLY A 84 5.75 -4.69 -8.99
CA GLY A 84 6.74 -4.37 -10.00
C GLY A 84 8.16 -4.80 -9.66
N ILE A 85 8.36 -5.40 -8.50
CA ILE A 85 9.68 -5.90 -8.13
C ILE A 85 9.84 -7.31 -8.72
N THR A 86 10.90 -7.47 -9.47
CA THR A 86 11.13 -8.73 -10.15
C THR A 86 12.13 -9.62 -9.45
N ARG A 87 12.80 -9.12 -8.42
CA ARG A 87 13.83 -9.89 -7.74
C ARG A 87 13.53 -10.08 -6.28
N ASP A 88 13.63 -9.02 -5.50
CA ASP A 88 13.49 -9.12 -4.06
C ASP A 88 12.32 -8.30 -3.59
N GLY A 89 11.61 -8.78 -2.62
CA GLY A 89 10.64 -7.94 -1.94
C GLY A 89 11.41 -6.98 -1.05
N THR A 90 11.65 -5.77 -1.51
CA THR A 90 12.40 -4.79 -0.75
C THR A 90 11.47 -3.98 0.13
N LEU A 91 11.77 -3.97 1.41
CA LEU A 91 11.04 -3.16 2.37
C LEU A 91 11.71 -1.81 2.48
N LEU A 92 10.97 -0.77 2.20
CA LEU A 92 11.48 0.59 2.33
C LEU A 92 10.76 1.27 3.46
N ARG A 93 11.53 1.75 4.41
CA ARG A 93 11.01 2.59 5.46
C ARG A 93 11.38 4.01 5.12
N MET A 94 10.37 4.88 4.97
CA MET A 94 10.66 6.28 4.73
C MET A 94 9.49 7.11 5.22
N SER A 95 9.79 8.32 5.66
CA SER A 95 8.76 9.24 6.07
C SER A 95 7.97 9.69 4.84
N TYR A 96 6.79 10.20 5.08
CA TYR A 96 5.98 10.75 4.00
C TYR A 96 6.73 11.84 3.24
N GLU A 97 7.48 12.68 3.97
CA GLU A 97 8.24 13.75 3.35
C GLU A 97 9.31 13.21 2.41
N ALA A 98 10.02 12.17 2.84
CA ALA A 98 11.04 11.57 1.99
C ALA A 98 10.41 10.92 0.75
N TRP A 99 9.29 10.27 0.93
CA TRP A 99 8.56 9.65 -0.18
C TRP A 99 8.10 10.71 -1.18
N LYS A 100 7.61 11.82 -0.67
CA LYS A 100 7.09 12.90 -1.50
C LYS A 100 8.19 13.54 -2.35
N GLU A 101 9.41 13.56 -1.86
CA GLU A 101 10.53 14.14 -2.60
C GLU A 101 11.06 13.23 -3.71
N VAL A 102 10.76 11.96 -3.66
CA VAL A 102 11.17 11.01 -4.67
C VAL A 102 10.24 11.06 -5.87
#